data_494edbdad6c78c4bc38baf0bb9bfd700
#
_entry.id   494edbdad6c78c4bc38baf0bb9bfd700
#
_cell.length_a   1.000
_cell.length_b   1.000
_cell.length_c   1.000
_cell.angle_alpha   90.00
_cell.angle_beta   90.00
_cell.angle_gamma   90.00
#
_symmetry.space_group_name_H-M   'P 1'
#
loop_
_entity.id
_entity.type
_entity.pdbx_description
1 polymer ?
#
loop_
_entity_poly.entity_id
_entity_poly.type
_entity_poly.pdbx_seq_one_letter_code
_entity_poly.pdbx_strand_id
1 'polypeptide(L)'
;MFFEEMDVEMLKTTIIGASGYTGAELALMVHKHPRLTLSGLYVSANSVDAGKSISQLHPKLAGVISEPVQPLKDVTAVAKACDVVFLATAHEVSHDLAFQFLEQGCQVFDLSGAFRVKREGFYSEFYGFEHQYEHLLDNASYGLAEWNAQEIKQAQLVAVPGCYPTASQLAIKPLIEAQLLDTVQWPIINATSGVSGAGRKATLTNSFCEVSLQPYGVFNHRHQPEIASHLGRDVIFTPHLGNFKRGILATVTMKLASGATEQQVATAFAKAYEGKPAVRLLESTLPSIQNVENSPFCDIGWKVQGEHVIVVSAIDNLLKGASSQAMQCLNIHYGFPELTALI
;
A
#
# COMPACT_ATOMS: atom_id res chain seq x y z
N MET A 1 -23.92 -18.38 -33.78
CA MET A 1 -22.74 -18.85 -33.04
C MET A 1 -22.90 -18.37 -31.63
N PHE A 2 -23.54 -19.21 -30.77
CA PHE A 2 -23.77 -18.88 -29.36
C PHE A 2 -22.41 -19.01 -28.65
N PHE A 3 -21.88 -17.95 -28.10
CA PHE A 3 -20.80 -18.03 -27.14
C PHE A 3 -21.42 -18.65 -25.88
N GLU A 4 -21.05 -19.89 -25.56
CA GLU A 4 -21.25 -20.43 -24.22
C GLU A 4 -20.56 -19.45 -23.27
N GLU A 5 -21.35 -18.74 -22.45
CA GLU A 5 -20.85 -18.09 -21.23
C GLU A 5 -20.27 -19.25 -20.38
N MET A 6 -18.97 -19.41 -20.41
CA MET A 6 -18.30 -20.23 -19.41
C MET A 6 -18.64 -19.61 -18.07
N ASP A 7 -19.28 -20.37 -17.20
CA ASP A 7 -19.52 -20.02 -15.79
C ASP A 7 -18.14 -19.77 -15.14
N VAL A 8 -17.77 -18.50 -15.15
CA VAL A 8 -16.48 -18.08 -14.58
C VAL A 8 -16.69 -17.94 -13.08
N GLU A 9 -16.13 -18.89 -12.33
CA GLU A 9 -16.21 -18.88 -10.88
C GLU A 9 -15.69 -17.55 -10.30
N MET A 10 -16.56 -16.86 -9.56
CA MET A 10 -16.27 -15.57 -8.94
C MET A 10 -15.59 -15.78 -7.59
N LEU A 11 -14.46 -15.13 -7.33
CA LEU A 11 -13.75 -15.21 -6.07
C LEU A 11 -14.53 -14.46 -4.97
N LYS A 12 -14.96 -15.18 -3.95
CA LYS A 12 -15.63 -14.64 -2.77
C LYS A 12 -14.66 -13.85 -1.94
N THR A 13 -14.82 -12.54 -1.91
CA THR A 13 -13.88 -11.59 -1.33
C THR A 13 -14.45 -10.92 -0.08
N THR A 14 -13.72 -10.99 1.01
CA THR A 14 -14.09 -10.40 2.30
C THR A 14 -13.12 -9.27 2.68
N ILE A 15 -13.66 -8.22 3.31
CA ILE A 15 -12.85 -7.08 3.80
C ILE A 15 -13.04 -6.95 5.31
N ILE A 16 -11.93 -7.06 6.07
CA ILE A 16 -11.90 -6.80 7.51
C ILE A 16 -11.31 -5.42 7.75
N GLY A 17 -12.01 -4.60 8.54
CA GLY A 17 -11.70 -3.16 8.69
C GLY A 17 -12.43 -2.28 7.69
N ALA A 18 -13.59 -2.75 7.20
CA ALA A 18 -14.35 -2.13 6.13
C ALA A 18 -14.85 -0.70 6.42
N SER A 19 -15.02 -0.31 7.69
CA SER A 19 -15.44 1.05 8.07
C SER A 19 -14.35 2.12 7.91
N GLY A 20 -13.08 1.72 7.72
CA GLY A 20 -11.96 2.64 7.48
C GLY A 20 -11.96 3.22 6.05
N TYR A 21 -11.14 4.25 5.82
CA TYR A 21 -10.99 4.83 4.47
C TYR A 21 -10.51 3.80 3.45
N THR A 22 -9.48 3.05 3.78
CA THR A 22 -8.90 2.00 2.92
C THR A 22 -9.90 0.88 2.64
N GLY A 23 -10.65 0.44 3.69
CA GLY A 23 -11.69 -0.58 3.54
C GLY A 23 -12.82 -0.15 2.61
N ALA A 24 -13.21 1.12 2.64
CA ALA A 24 -14.22 1.66 1.73
C ALA A 24 -13.74 1.74 0.27
N GLU A 25 -12.46 2.09 0.05
CA GLU A 25 -11.86 2.04 -1.29
C GLU A 25 -11.80 0.61 -1.82
N LEU A 26 -11.37 -0.36 -0.98
CA LEU A 26 -11.37 -1.79 -1.35
C LEU A 26 -12.77 -2.29 -1.68
N ALA A 27 -13.78 -1.94 -0.89
CA ALA A 27 -15.16 -2.35 -1.16
C ALA A 27 -15.63 -1.87 -2.54
N LEU A 28 -15.30 -0.62 -2.93
CA LEU A 28 -15.62 -0.10 -4.25
C LEU A 28 -14.88 -0.86 -5.37
N MET A 29 -13.60 -1.17 -5.18
CA MET A 29 -12.81 -1.92 -6.16
C MET A 29 -13.31 -3.37 -6.32
N VAL A 30 -13.62 -4.06 -5.21
CA VAL A 30 -14.20 -5.41 -5.25
C VAL A 30 -15.55 -5.39 -5.96
N HIS A 31 -16.40 -4.40 -5.67
CA HIS A 31 -17.71 -4.25 -6.35
C HIS A 31 -17.59 -4.04 -7.86
N LYS A 32 -16.58 -3.31 -8.30
CA LYS A 32 -16.32 -3.05 -9.73
C LYS A 32 -15.60 -4.20 -10.45
N HIS A 33 -14.98 -5.10 -9.71
CA HIS A 33 -14.11 -6.10 -10.30
C HIS A 33 -14.90 -7.23 -10.96
N PRO A 34 -14.64 -7.56 -12.25
CA PRO A 34 -15.45 -8.53 -13.01
C PRO A 34 -15.30 -9.98 -12.55
N ARG A 35 -14.35 -10.27 -11.67
CA ARG A 35 -14.01 -11.62 -11.18
C ARG A 35 -14.12 -11.78 -9.66
N LEU A 36 -14.57 -10.73 -8.95
CA LEU A 36 -14.73 -10.77 -7.49
C LEU A 36 -16.19 -10.57 -7.10
N THR A 37 -16.60 -11.27 -6.04
CA THR A 37 -17.89 -11.05 -5.37
C THR A 37 -17.64 -10.58 -3.95
N LEU A 38 -18.24 -9.47 -3.55
CA LEU A 38 -18.16 -8.97 -2.19
C LEU A 38 -18.96 -9.87 -1.25
N SER A 39 -18.29 -10.75 -0.49
CA SER A 39 -18.92 -11.73 0.39
C SER A 39 -19.22 -11.19 1.78
N GLY A 40 -18.48 -10.18 2.23
CA GLY A 40 -18.72 -9.56 3.52
C GLY A 40 -17.82 -8.38 3.82
N LEU A 41 -18.39 -7.45 4.59
CA LEU A 41 -17.72 -6.26 5.12
C LEU A 41 -17.72 -6.37 6.64
N TYR A 42 -16.54 -6.45 7.25
CA TYR A 42 -16.44 -6.69 8.69
C TYR A 42 -15.69 -5.59 9.42
N VAL A 43 -16.08 -5.40 10.67
CA VAL A 43 -15.43 -4.54 11.66
C VAL A 43 -15.21 -5.34 12.96
N SER A 44 -14.46 -4.82 13.91
CA SER A 44 -14.29 -5.49 15.20
C SER A 44 -15.65 -5.77 15.87
N ALA A 45 -15.72 -6.85 16.66
CA ALA A 45 -16.98 -7.28 17.30
C ALA A 45 -17.67 -6.18 18.12
N ASN A 46 -16.88 -5.28 18.71
CA ASN A 46 -17.36 -4.18 19.57
C ASN A 46 -17.36 -2.81 18.85
N SER A 47 -17.28 -2.79 17.51
CA SER A 47 -17.26 -1.53 16.77
C SER A 47 -18.61 -0.81 16.85
N VAL A 48 -18.57 0.50 17.08
CA VAL A 48 -19.75 1.38 17.03
C VAL A 48 -20.35 1.53 15.62
N ASP A 49 -19.61 1.07 14.61
CA ASP A 49 -20.02 1.08 13.20
C ASP A 49 -20.73 -0.22 12.79
N ALA A 50 -20.72 -1.26 13.64
CA ALA A 50 -21.39 -2.53 13.35
C ALA A 50 -22.89 -2.32 13.10
N GLY A 51 -23.41 -2.95 12.04
CA GLY A 51 -24.80 -2.87 11.60
C GLY A 51 -25.15 -1.66 10.72
N LYS A 52 -24.24 -0.66 10.61
CA LYS A 52 -24.46 0.46 9.67
C LYS A 52 -24.14 0.04 8.24
N SER A 53 -24.90 0.57 7.27
CA SER A 53 -24.51 0.42 5.86
C SER A 53 -23.18 1.13 5.60
N ILE A 54 -22.34 0.54 4.72
CA ILE A 54 -21.08 1.18 4.32
C ILE A 54 -21.31 2.55 3.67
N SER A 55 -22.45 2.73 2.98
CA SER A 55 -22.86 4.02 2.38
C SER A 55 -23.27 5.07 3.42
N GLN A 56 -23.74 4.67 4.61
CA GLN A 56 -23.95 5.60 5.73
C GLN A 56 -22.61 6.07 6.32
N LEU A 57 -21.61 5.21 6.34
CA LEU A 57 -20.25 5.53 6.83
C LEU A 57 -19.44 6.33 5.80
N HIS A 58 -19.66 6.05 4.52
CA HIS A 58 -18.97 6.65 3.37
C HIS A 58 -20.00 7.08 2.30
N PRO A 59 -20.59 8.28 2.40
CA PRO A 59 -21.67 8.73 1.51
C PRO A 59 -21.34 8.67 0.01
N LYS A 60 -20.05 8.70 -0.36
CA LYS A 60 -19.63 8.52 -1.76
C LYS A 60 -20.01 7.15 -2.37
N LEU A 61 -20.37 6.17 -1.53
CA LEU A 61 -20.81 4.83 -1.95
C LEU A 61 -22.33 4.73 -2.04
N ALA A 62 -23.08 5.80 -1.76
CA ALA A 62 -24.52 5.79 -1.84
C ALA A 62 -25.01 5.49 -3.27
N GLY A 63 -25.94 4.54 -3.39
CA GLY A 63 -26.43 4.06 -4.69
C GLY A 63 -25.48 3.08 -5.41
N VAL A 64 -24.32 2.77 -4.83
CA VAL A 64 -23.36 1.82 -5.39
C VAL A 64 -23.24 0.58 -4.52
N ILE A 65 -22.97 0.74 -3.23
CA ILE A 65 -22.83 -0.35 -2.26
C ILE A 65 -23.66 0.00 -1.02
N SER A 66 -24.57 -0.88 -0.62
CA SER A 66 -25.47 -0.67 0.54
C SER A 66 -25.30 -1.72 1.64
N GLU A 67 -24.39 -2.67 1.48
CA GLU A 67 -24.14 -3.75 2.42
C GLU A 67 -23.77 -3.21 3.81
N PRO A 68 -24.31 -3.83 4.89
CA PRO A 68 -23.97 -3.45 6.25
C PRO A 68 -22.55 -3.94 6.61
N VAL A 69 -21.82 -3.15 7.38
CA VAL A 69 -20.59 -3.65 8.01
C VAL A 69 -20.98 -4.50 9.22
N GLN A 70 -20.56 -5.76 9.23
CA GLN A 70 -20.92 -6.75 10.24
C GLN A 70 -19.88 -6.83 11.36
N PRO A 71 -20.26 -7.14 12.59
CA PRO A 71 -19.29 -7.43 13.65
C PRO A 71 -18.62 -8.80 13.38
N LEU A 72 -17.29 -8.84 13.37
CA LEU A 72 -16.54 -10.09 13.24
C LEU A 72 -16.59 -10.86 14.57
N LYS A 73 -17.47 -11.86 14.67
CA LYS A 73 -17.67 -12.68 15.86
C LYS A 73 -17.10 -14.08 15.74
N ASP A 74 -17.13 -14.64 14.54
CA ASP A 74 -16.63 -15.98 14.23
C ASP A 74 -15.73 -15.91 12.99
N VAL A 75 -14.42 -15.82 13.23
CA VAL A 75 -13.42 -15.72 12.17
C VAL A 75 -13.41 -16.98 11.31
N THR A 76 -13.53 -18.15 11.94
CA THR A 76 -13.48 -19.43 11.23
C THR A 76 -14.67 -19.59 10.27
N ALA A 77 -15.88 -19.20 10.70
CA ALA A 77 -17.04 -19.24 9.81
C ALA A 77 -16.90 -18.28 8.62
N VAL A 78 -16.36 -17.06 8.86
CA VAL A 78 -16.10 -16.08 7.79
C VAL A 78 -15.03 -16.60 6.84
N ALA A 79 -13.93 -17.14 7.36
CA ALA A 79 -12.83 -17.66 6.55
C ALA A 79 -13.27 -18.82 5.65
N LYS A 80 -14.09 -19.74 6.15
CA LYS A 80 -14.67 -20.85 5.35
C LYS A 80 -15.61 -20.38 4.23
N ALA A 81 -16.11 -19.15 4.33
CA ALA A 81 -17.06 -18.58 3.36
C ALA A 81 -16.40 -17.67 2.33
N CYS A 82 -15.08 -17.47 2.35
CA CYS A 82 -14.38 -16.62 1.41
C CYS A 82 -13.12 -17.28 0.84
N ASP A 83 -12.76 -16.87 -0.39
CA ASP A 83 -11.54 -17.31 -1.06
C ASP A 83 -10.41 -16.30 -0.81
N VAL A 84 -10.75 -15.02 -0.71
CA VAL A 84 -9.82 -13.89 -0.57
C VAL A 84 -10.22 -13.00 0.59
N VAL A 85 -9.25 -12.60 1.42
CA VAL A 85 -9.46 -11.60 2.46
C VAL A 85 -8.48 -10.43 2.33
N PHE A 86 -9.01 -9.22 2.44
CA PHE A 86 -8.23 -8.01 2.67
C PHE A 86 -8.28 -7.63 4.15
N LEU A 87 -7.11 -7.52 4.79
CA LEU A 87 -6.98 -7.09 6.18
C LEU A 87 -6.58 -5.61 6.22
N ALA A 88 -7.51 -4.75 6.60
CA ALA A 88 -7.31 -3.30 6.75
C ALA A 88 -7.53 -2.89 8.23
N THR A 89 -6.91 -3.63 9.16
CA THR A 89 -7.04 -3.50 10.61
C THR A 89 -5.74 -3.01 11.27
N ALA A 90 -5.75 -2.84 12.59
CA ALA A 90 -4.54 -2.58 13.36
C ALA A 90 -3.55 -3.75 13.23
N HIS A 91 -2.26 -3.47 13.45
CA HIS A 91 -1.18 -4.41 13.12
C HIS A 91 -1.26 -5.71 13.91
N GLU A 92 -1.46 -5.62 15.22
CA GLU A 92 -1.64 -6.76 16.11
C GLU A 92 -2.90 -7.57 15.80
N VAL A 93 -3.96 -6.91 15.34
CA VAL A 93 -5.20 -7.59 14.94
C VAL A 93 -5.02 -8.33 13.61
N SER A 94 -4.37 -7.68 12.63
CA SER A 94 -4.05 -8.34 11.34
C SER A 94 -3.10 -9.51 11.52
N HIS A 95 -2.13 -9.43 12.45
CA HIS A 95 -1.21 -10.49 12.78
C HIS A 95 -1.96 -11.80 13.16
N ASP A 96 -2.95 -11.71 14.06
CA ASP A 96 -3.72 -12.86 14.49
C ASP A 96 -4.74 -13.34 13.46
N LEU A 97 -5.37 -12.38 12.74
CA LEU A 97 -6.35 -12.71 11.71
C LEU A 97 -5.71 -13.38 10.49
N ALA A 98 -4.52 -12.93 10.06
CA ALA A 98 -3.84 -13.53 8.92
C ALA A 98 -3.61 -15.02 9.13
N PHE A 99 -3.12 -15.42 10.31
CA PHE A 99 -2.96 -16.82 10.67
C PHE A 99 -4.29 -17.60 10.55
N GLN A 100 -5.37 -17.08 11.15
CA GLN A 100 -6.66 -17.77 11.15
C GLN A 100 -7.27 -17.93 9.75
N PHE A 101 -7.11 -16.92 8.86
CA PHE A 101 -7.59 -17.02 7.50
C PHE A 101 -6.75 -17.98 6.65
N LEU A 102 -5.42 -17.96 6.80
CA LEU A 102 -4.51 -18.87 6.11
C LEU A 102 -4.77 -20.35 6.49
N GLU A 103 -5.04 -20.63 7.77
CA GLU A 103 -5.40 -21.97 8.23
C GLU A 103 -6.69 -22.53 7.59
N GLN A 104 -7.54 -21.67 7.06
CA GLN A 104 -8.73 -22.07 6.31
C GLN A 104 -8.53 -22.04 4.80
N GLY A 105 -7.31 -21.77 4.33
CA GLY A 105 -6.94 -21.80 2.91
C GLY A 105 -7.24 -20.50 2.15
N CYS A 106 -7.60 -19.41 2.83
CA CYS A 106 -7.84 -18.13 2.17
C CYS A 106 -6.56 -17.51 1.64
N GLN A 107 -6.65 -16.81 0.49
CA GLN A 107 -5.64 -15.88 0.04
C GLN A 107 -5.71 -14.59 0.88
N VAL A 108 -4.59 -14.17 1.48
CA VAL A 108 -4.55 -13.03 2.39
C VAL A 108 -3.75 -11.88 1.81
N PHE A 109 -4.37 -10.68 1.75
CA PHE A 109 -3.70 -9.41 1.45
C PHE A 109 -3.76 -8.53 2.71
N ASP A 110 -2.62 -8.42 3.41
CA ASP A 110 -2.53 -7.64 4.64
C ASP A 110 -2.02 -6.22 4.37
N LEU A 111 -2.88 -5.23 4.61
CA LEU A 111 -2.53 -3.81 4.46
C LEU A 111 -1.92 -3.22 5.75
N SER A 112 -1.83 -4.01 6.80
CA SER A 112 -1.17 -3.61 8.04
C SER A 112 0.36 -3.73 7.94
N GLY A 113 1.07 -3.41 9.01
CA GLY A 113 2.52 -3.59 9.06
C GLY A 113 2.97 -4.94 9.59
N ALA A 114 2.04 -5.90 9.86
CA ALA A 114 2.34 -7.09 10.64
C ALA A 114 3.32 -8.09 9.99
N PHE A 115 3.46 -8.07 8.67
CA PHE A 115 4.27 -9.05 7.93
C PHE A 115 5.28 -8.42 6.95
N ARG A 116 5.64 -7.14 7.13
CA ARG A 116 6.45 -6.40 6.15
C ARG A 116 7.96 -6.57 6.31
N VAL A 117 8.46 -6.79 7.51
CA VAL A 117 9.91 -6.75 7.79
C VAL A 117 10.37 -8.00 8.53
N LYS A 118 11.33 -8.72 7.93
CA LYS A 118 11.91 -9.96 8.46
C LYS A 118 13.15 -9.66 9.31
N ARG A 119 12.97 -8.96 10.44
CA ARG A 119 14.05 -8.62 11.38
C ARG A 119 13.61 -9.00 12.79
N GLU A 120 14.44 -9.76 13.49
CA GLU A 120 14.22 -10.11 14.90
C GLU A 120 14.02 -8.86 15.77
N GLY A 121 13.06 -8.89 16.68
CA GLY A 121 12.73 -7.79 17.58
C GLY A 121 12.05 -6.58 16.92
N PHE A 122 11.90 -6.56 15.60
CA PHE A 122 11.33 -5.42 14.88
C PHE A 122 9.92 -5.05 15.34
N TYR A 123 9.06 -6.04 15.54
CA TYR A 123 7.66 -5.81 15.92
C TYR A 123 7.51 -5.33 17.35
N SER A 124 8.34 -5.80 18.27
CA SER A 124 8.38 -5.30 19.65
C SER A 124 8.88 -3.86 19.70
N GLU A 125 9.91 -3.53 18.91
CA GLU A 125 10.51 -2.20 18.86
C GLU A 125 9.58 -1.14 18.25
N PHE A 126 8.95 -1.43 17.08
CA PHE A 126 8.23 -0.44 16.28
C PHE A 126 6.71 -0.55 16.34
N TYR A 127 6.17 -1.69 16.77
CA TYR A 127 4.74 -1.96 16.77
C TYR A 127 4.17 -2.32 18.15
N GLY A 128 5.04 -2.58 19.14
CA GLY A 128 4.64 -2.83 20.52
C GLY A 128 4.03 -4.21 20.77
N PHE A 129 4.24 -5.18 19.87
CA PHE A 129 3.86 -6.58 20.06
C PHE A 129 4.97 -7.53 19.61
N GLU A 130 4.98 -8.75 20.19
CA GLU A 130 5.88 -9.83 19.74
C GLU A 130 5.26 -10.63 18.62
N HIS A 131 6.01 -10.83 17.53
CA HIS A 131 5.54 -11.61 16.40
C HIS A 131 5.57 -13.11 16.72
N GLN A 132 4.40 -13.77 16.70
CA GLN A 132 4.26 -15.17 17.10
C GLN A 132 4.28 -16.15 15.91
N TYR A 133 4.20 -15.67 14.69
CA TYR A 133 4.08 -16.48 13.48
C TYR A 133 5.29 -16.25 12.55
N GLU A 134 6.50 -16.54 13.02
CA GLU A 134 7.75 -16.33 12.25
C GLU A 134 7.71 -17.07 10.90
N HIS A 135 7.15 -18.29 10.87
CA HIS A 135 7.02 -19.04 9.63
C HIS A 135 6.12 -18.36 8.58
N LEU A 136 5.10 -17.62 9.00
CA LEU A 136 4.28 -16.80 8.09
C LEU A 136 5.02 -15.56 7.64
N LEU A 137 5.76 -14.93 8.54
CA LEU A 137 6.60 -13.78 8.24
C LEU A 137 7.66 -14.14 7.19
N ASP A 138 8.29 -15.31 7.31
CA ASP A 138 9.30 -15.79 6.36
C ASP A 138 8.72 -16.07 4.97
N ASN A 139 7.48 -16.55 4.90
CA ASN A 139 6.80 -16.89 3.67
C ASN A 139 5.97 -15.75 3.06
N ALA A 140 5.78 -14.65 3.80
CA ALA A 140 5.07 -13.49 3.29
C ALA A 140 5.82 -12.82 2.13
N SER A 141 5.09 -12.54 1.04
CA SER A 141 5.62 -11.72 -0.04
C SER A 141 5.37 -10.24 0.24
N TYR A 142 6.38 -9.41 0.05
CA TYR A 142 6.22 -7.96 0.14
C TYR A 142 5.55 -7.42 -1.11
N GLY A 143 4.37 -6.84 -0.96
CA GLY A 143 3.46 -6.45 -2.03
C GLY A 143 3.82 -5.16 -2.78
N LEU A 144 5.12 -4.87 -3.00
CA LEU A 144 5.54 -3.81 -3.92
C LEU A 144 5.40 -4.34 -5.35
N ALA A 145 4.22 -4.16 -5.93
CA ALA A 145 3.73 -4.86 -7.13
C ALA A 145 4.69 -4.79 -8.32
N GLU A 146 5.31 -3.64 -8.57
CA GLU A 146 6.22 -3.41 -9.69
C GLU A 146 7.53 -4.22 -9.59
N TRP A 147 7.91 -4.60 -8.37
CA TRP A 147 9.20 -5.23 -8.11
C TRP A 147 9.10 -6.71 -7.74
N ASN A 148 8.02 -7.11 -7.08
CA ASN A 148 7.88 -8.45 -6.52
C ASN A 148 6.77 -9.27 -7.16
N ALA A 149 6.46 -9.01 -8.45
CA ALA A 149 5.35 -9.64 -9.14
C ALA A 149 5.44 -11.17 -9.20
N GLN A 150 6.64 -11.75 -9.25
CA GLN A 150 6.80 -13.21 -9.32
C GLN A 150 6.54 -13.86 -7.95
N GLU A 151 7.02 -13.25 -6.87
CA GLU A 151 6.78 -13.69 -5.50
C GLU A 151 5.29 -13.57 -5.14
N ILE A 152 4.66 -12.46 -5.52
CA ILE A 152 3.22 -12.22 -5.31
C ILE A 152 2.36 -13.29 -5.96
N LYS A 153 2.72 -13.76 -7.16
CA LYS A 153 1.98 -14.83 -7.86
C LYS A 153 1.92 -16.14 -7.09
N GLN A 154 2.87 -16.39 -6.22
CA GLN A 154 3.02 -17.67 -5.52
C GLN A 154 2.67 -17.60 -4.03
N ALA A 155 2.58 -16.40 -3.48
CA ALA A 155 2.41 -16.20 -2.05
C ALA A 155 0.93 -16.36 -1.61
N GLN A 156 0.68 -17.08 -0.53
CA GLN A 156 -0.62 -17.10 0.15
C GLN A 156 -0.85 -15.88 1.04
N LEU A 157 0.23 -15.23 1.48
CA LEU A 157 0.20 -14.02 2.28
C LEU A 157 0.98 -12.93 1.55
N VAL A 158 0.31 -11.84 1.20
CA VAL A 158 0.94 -10.64 0.61
C VAL A 158 0.86 -9.50 1.63
N ALA A 159 2.03 -9.08 2.11
CA ALA A 159 2.17 -7.92 2.99
C ALA A 159 2.26 -6.64 2.15
N VAL A 160 1.17 -5.91 2.02
CA VAL A 160 1.08 -4.69 1.21
C VAL A 160 1.91 -3.57 1.85
N PRO A 161 2.80 -2.89 1.12
CA PRO A 161 3.66 -1.83 1.66
C PRO A 161 2.91 -0.70 2.34
N GLY A 162 3.58 0.02 3.26
CA GLY A 162 3.09 1.29 3.73
C GLY A 162 3.08 2.37 2.63
N CYS A 163 2.26 3.40 2.81
CA CYS A 163 2.11 4.44 1.79
C CYS A 163 3.41 5.23 1.52
N TYR A 164 4.13 5.63 2.57
CA TYR A 164 5.45 6.26 2.41
C TYR A 164 6.50 5.29 1.84
N PRO A 165 6.61 4.02 2.31
CA PRO A 165 7.47 3.02 1.68
C PRO A 165 7.20 2.85 0.18
N THR A 166 5.95 2.79 -0.25
CA THR A 166 5.60 2.71 -1.67
C THR A 166 6.18 3.88 -2.46
N ALA A 167 5.87 5.12 -2.06
CA ALA A 167 6.36 6.31 -2.76
C ALA A 167 7.90 6.39 -2.78
N SER A 168 8.54 6.09 -1.64
CA SER A 168 9.99 6.21 -1.49
C SER A 168 10.75 5.13 -2.26
N GLN A 169 10.31 3.88 -2.16
CA GLN A 169 10.99 2.76 -2.81
C GLN A 169 10.88 2.83 -4.32
N LEU A 170 9.71 3.21 -4.86
CA LEU A 170 9.54 3.41 -6.30
C LEU A 170 10.45 4.55 -6.83
N ALA A 171 10.76 5.56 -6.02
CA ALA A 171 11.68 6.62 -6.41
C ALA A 171 13.17 6.24 -6.34
N ILE A 172 13.54 5.29 -5.47
CA ILE A 172 14.95 5.03 -5.15
C ILE A 172 15.46 3.74 -5.82
N LYS A 173 14.65 2.68 -5.78
CA LYS A 173 15.04 1.32 -6.17
C LYS A 173 15.65 1.22 -7.58
N PRO A 174 15.14 1.90 -8.63
CA PRO A 174 15.76 1.88 -9.95
C PRO A 174 17.24 2.28 -9.97
N LEU A 175 17.60 3.29 -9.16
CA LEU A 175 18.96 3.80 -9.11
C LEU A 175 19.91 2.91 -8.30
N ILE A 176 19.39 2.21 -7.28
CA ILE A 176 20.14 1.18 -6.53
C ILE A 176 20.44 0.00 -7.45
N GLU A 177 19.42 -0.56 -8.12
CA GLU A 177 19.57 -1.72 -9.02
C GLU A 177 20.51 -1.41 -10.20
N ALA A 178 20.52 -0.18 -10.67
CA ALA A 178 21.44 0.27 -11.71
C ALA A 178 22.84 0.64 -11.17
N GLN A 179 23.08 0.54 -9.86
CA GLN A 179 24.33 0.91 -9.19
C GLN A 179 24.78 2.36 -9.47
N LEU A 180 23.82 3.28 -9.59
CA LEU A 180 24.07 4.68 -9.91
C LEU A 180 24.22 5.58 -8.68
N LEU A 181 24.04 5.05 -7.46
CA LEU A 181 24.13 5.85 -6.23
C LEU A 181 25.49 5.70 -5.57
N ASP A 182 25.98 6.80 -4.99
CA ASP A 182 27.09 6.80 -4.05
C ASP A 182 26.82 5.81 -2.90
N THR A 183 27.83 5.00 -2.53
CA THR A 183 27.65 3.93 -1.55
C THR A 183 27.71 4.39 -0.09
N VAL A 184 28.22 5.61 0.16
CA VAL A 184 28.42 6.15 1.51
C VAL A 184 27.26 7.03 1.94
N GLN A 185 26.79 7.90 1.04
CA GLN A 185 25.71 8.83 1.38
C GLN A 185 24.34 8.13 1.33
N TRP A 186 23.61 8.19 2.43
CA TRP A 186 22.24 7.67 2.50
C TRP A 186 21.27 8.53 1.69
N PRO A 187 20.27 7.95 1.02
CA PRO A 187 19.16 8.68 0.45
C PRO A 187 18.42 9.49 1.53
N ILE A 188 18.14 10.76 1.27
CA ILE A 188 17.39 11.66 2.16
C ILE A 188 15.99 11.82 1.61
N ILE A 189 14.99 11.37 2.37
CA ILE A 189 13.59 11.34 2.00
C ILE A 189 12.81 12.34 2.84
N ASN A 190 12.28 13.38 2.22
CA ASN A 190 11.30 14.28 2.82
C ASN A 190 9.94 14.01 2.17
N ALA A 191 9.00 13.46 2.92
CA ALA A 191 7.72 13.07 2.35
C ALA A 191 6.55 13.68 3.14
N THR A 192 5.62 14.31 2.44
CA THR A 192 4.43 14.92 3.02
C THR A 192 3.20 14.11 2.68
N SER A 193 2.40 13.73 3.68
CA SER A 193 1.15 13.00 3.53
C SER A 193 -0.04 13.84 3.97
N GLY A 194 -1.14 13.71 3.26
CA GLY A 194 -2.44 14.20 3.72
C GLY A 194 -2.93 13.47 4.97
N VAL A 195 -3.82 14.12 5.72
CA VAL A 195 -4.32 13.69 7.04
C VAL A 195 -5.11 12.37 7.01
N SER A 196 -5.63 11.95 5.87
CA SER A 196 -6.30 10.66 5.73
C SER A 196 -5.41 9.46 6.06
N GLY A 197 -4.07 9.63 5.99
CA GLY A 197 -3.09 8.63 6.41
C GLY A 197 -3.14 8.30 7.90
N ALA A 198 -3.66 9.20 8.74
CA ALA A 198 -3.90 8.96 10.16
C ALA A 198 -5.17 8.14 10.45
N GLY A 199 -5.94 7.77 9.42
CA GLY A 199 -7.18 7.02 9.54
C GLY A 199 -8.41 7.89 9.84
N ARG A 200 -9.58 7.23 9.94
CA ARG A 200 -10.89 7.89 10.09
C ARG A 200 -11.20 8.35 11.52
N LYS A 201 -10.52 7.79 12.52
CA LYS A 201 -10.76 8.17 13.92
C LYS A 201 -10.34 9.61 14.15
N ALA A 202 -11.25 10.41 14.72
CA ALA A 202 -10.95 11.80 15.10
C ALA A 202 -9.90 11.84 16.23
N THR A 203 -8.87 12.65 16.04
CA THR A 203 -7.80 12.94 17.01
C THR A 203 -7.44 14.40 16.92
N LEU A 204 -6.71 14.94 17.91
CA LEU A 204 -6.18 16.30 17.81
C LEU A 204 -5.32 16.48 16.56
N THR A 205 -4.47 15.52 16.26
CA THR A 205 -3.54 15.59 15.12
C THR A 205 -4.23 15.75 13.76
N ASN A 206 -5.46 15.22 13.59
CA ASN A 206 -6.23 15.35 12.35
C ASN A 206 -7.43 16.31 12.49
N SER A 207 -7.52 17.05 13.59
CA SER A 207 -8.53 18.09 13.79
C SER A 207 -8.21 19.31 12.93
N PHE A 208 -9.20 19.90 12.28
CA PHE A 208 -9.03 21.00 11.33
C PHE A 208 -8.26 22.20 11.89
N CYS A 209 -8.48 22.55 13.17
CA CYS A 209 -7.81 23.69 13.80
C CYS A 209 -6.38 23.39 14.29
N GLU A 210 -6.03 22.11 14.41
CA GLU A 210 -4.73 21.65 14.93
C GLU A 210 -3.79 21.17 13.83
N VAL A 211 -4.36 20.74 12.68
CA VAL A 211 -3.57 20.22 11.58
C VAL A 211 -2.72 21.31 10.93
N SER A 212 -1.43 21.05 10.80
CA SER A 212 -0.45 21.94 10.18
C SER A 212 0.56 21.14 9.38
N LEU A 213 1.25 21.79 8.44
CA LEU A 213 2.42 21.20 7.81
C LEU A 213 3.55 21.11 8.83
N GLN A 214 3.83 19.90 9.32
CA GLN A 214 4.84 19.67 10.36
C GLN A 214 5.51 18.30 10.21
N PRO A 215 6.80 18.18 10.53
CA PRO A 215 7.47 16.89 10.63
C PRO A 215 6.98 16.13 11.87
N TYR A 216 6.99 14.80 11.78
CA TYR A 216 6.69 13.94 12.93
C TYR A 216 7.50 12.64 12.83
N GLY A 217 7.71 11.98 13.97
CA GLY A 217 8.36 10.67 13.98
C GLY A 217 9.77 10.64 13.37
N VAL A 218 10.53 11.74 13.45
CA VAL A 218 11.88 11.81 12.89
C VAL A 218 12.78 10.80 13.60
N PHE A 219 13.44 9.92 12.83
CA PHE A 219 14.28 8.79 13.26
C PHE A 219 13.57 7.68 14.07
N ASN A 220 12.28 7.81 14.36
CA ASN A 220 11.52 6.79 15.09
C ASN A 220 10.24 6.33 14.37
N HIS A 221 10.00 6.80 13.14
CA HIS A 221 8.85 6.37 12.35
C HIS A 221 9.06 4.95 11.80
N ARG A 222 8.11 4.05 12.05
CA ARG A 222 8.16 2.64 11.66
C ARG A 222 8.36 2.38 10.16
N HIS A 223 8.07 3.33 9.28
CA HIS A 223 8.30 3.20 7.86
C HIS A 223 9.79 3.38 7.47
N GLN A 224 10.62 4.04 8.28
CA GLN A 224 12.04 4.18 7.97
C GLN A 224 12.75 2.81 7.87
N PRO A 225 12.67 1.93 8.87
CA PRO A 225 13.26 0.60 8.77
C PRO A 225 12.58 -0.30 7.73
N GLU A 226 11.27 -0.13 7.44
CA GLU A 226 10.60 -0.81 6.33
C GLU A 226 11.24 -0.41 4.98
N ILE A 227 11.43 0.89 4.73
CA ILE A 227 12.10 1.39 3.51
C ILE A 227 13.52 0.83 3.42
N ALA A 228 14.31 0.97 4.49
CA ALA A 228 15.70 0.52 4.51
C ALA A 228 15.84 -0.99 4.25
N SER A 229 15.00 -1.81 4.89
CA SER A 229 15.00 -3.26 4.73
C SER A 229 14.80 -3.70 3.28
N HIS A 230 13.83 -3.09 2.58
CA HIS A 230 13.50 -3.47 1.20
C HIS A 230 14.35 -2.77 0.12
N LEU A 231 15.10 -1.73 0.48
CA LEU A 231 16.14 -1.15 -0.37
C LEU A 231 17.50 -1.81 -0.18
N GLY A 232 17.70 -2.59 0.90
CA GLY A 232 19.00 -3.15 1.27
C GLY A 232 20.02 -2.06 1.65
N ARG A 233 19.54 -0.87 2.10
CA ARG A 233 20.40 0.27 2.42
C ARG A 233 19.67 1.25 3.35
N ASP A 234 20.41 1.83 4.28
CA ASP A 234 19.87 2.84 5.19
C ASP A 234 19.44 4.11 4.48
N VAL A 235 18.46 4.79 5.08
CA VAL A 235 17.89 6.04 4.60
C VAL A 235 17.69 7.03 5.74
N ILE A 236 17.68 8.33 5.44
CA ILE A 236 17.19 9.37 6.33
C ILE A 236 15.77 9.68 5.90
N PHE A 237 14.80 9.44 6.80
CA PHE A 237 13.38 9.64 6.50
C PHE A 237 12.75 10.67 7.42
N THR A 238 12.21 11.73 6.83
CA THR A 238 11.49 12.78 7.53
C THR A 238 10.06 12.86 7.00
N PRO A 239 9.10 12.19 7.65
CA PRO A 239 7.70 12.31 7.29
C PRO A 239 7.13 13.64 7.77
N HIS A 240 6.25 14.23 6.95
CA HIS A 240 5.48 15.43 7.29
C HIS A 240 3.99 15.13 7.18
N LEU A 241 3.21 15.68 8.12
CA LEU A 241 1.77 15.74 7.98
C LEU A 241 1.42 17.05 7.28
N GLY A 242 0.64 16.98 6.20
CA GLY A 242 0.18 18.16 5.48
C GLY A 242 -1.27 18.49 5.81
N ASN A 243 -1.65 19.77 5.73
CA ASN A 243 -3.00 20.26 5.97
C ASN A 243 -3.94 20.08 4.76
N PHE A 244 -3.87 18.93 4.11
CA PHE A 244 -4.72 18.51 3.01
C PHE A 244 -5.21 17.08 3.25
N LYS A 245 -6.25 16.68 2.52
CA LYS A 245 -6.94 15.42 2.82
C LYS A 245 -6.18 14.20 2.36
N ARG A 246 -5.62 14.19 1.14
CA ARG A 246 -5.25 12.99 0.42
C ARG A 246 -4.01 13.21 -0.43
N GLY A 247 -3.19 12.18 -0.59
CA GLY A 247 -1.98 12.17 -1.39
C GLY A 247 -0.70 12.17 -0.57
N ILE A 248 0.38 11.70 -1.19
CA ILE A 248 1.76 11.78 -0.70
C ILE A 248 2.63 12.38 -1.80
N LEU A 249 3.48 13.33 -1.43
CA LEU A 249 4.60 13.80 -2.23
C LEU A 249 5.88 13.45 -1.49
N ALA A 250 6.73 12.62 -2.10
CA ALA A 250 8.06 12.28 -1.57
C ALA A 250 9.14 12.93 -2.42
N THR A 251 9.95 13.78 -1.81
CA THR A 251 11.14 14.38 -2.40
C THR A 251 12.36 13.65 -1.87
N VAL A 252 13.11 12.98 -2.76
CA VAL A 252 14.26 12.17 -2.41
C VAL A 252 15.52 12.79 -2.99
N THR A 253 16.44 13.20 -2.11
CA THR A 253 17.76 13.74 -2.48
C THR A 253 18.80 12.63 -2.33
N MET A 254 19.57 12.40 -3.40
CA MET A 254 20.60 11.37 -3.44
C MET A 254 21.86 11.87 -4.11
N LYS A 255 23.01 11.31 -3.72
CA LYS A 255 24.27 11.49 -4.41
C LYS A 255 24.48 10.36 -5.41
N LEU A 256 24.82 10.71 -6.63
CA LEU A 256 25.18 9.77 -7.69
C LEU A 256 26.62 9.25 -7.49
N ALA A 257 26.88 8.07 -7.98
CA ALA A 257 28.23 7.55 -8.13
C ALA A 257 29.04 8.45 -9.07
N SER A 258 30.35 8.53 -8.84
CA SER A 258 31.24 9.36 -9.67
C SER A 258 31.16 8.96 -11.14
N GLY A 259 30.93 9.95 -12.01
CA GLY A 259 30.78 9.74 -13.44
C GLY A 259 29.39 9.29 -13.91
N ALA A 260 28.43 9.08 -13.01
CA ALA A 260 27.06 8.80 -13.40
C ALA A 260 26.41 10.03 -14.08
N THR A 261 25.65 9.80 -15.14
CA THR A 261 25.05 10.83 -16.00
C THR A 261 23.53 10.87 -15.87
N GLU A 262 22.92 12.01 -16.21
CA GLU A 262 21.46 12.14 -16.28
C GLU A 262 20.83 11.12 -17.25
N GLN A 263 21.50 10.83 -18.36
CA GLN A 263 21.04 9.83 -19.33
C GLN A 263 20.98 8.42 -18.71
N GLN A 264 21.95 8.05 -17.86
CA GLN A 264 21.93 6.76 -17.15
C GLN A 264 20.80 6.71 -16.12
N VAL A 265 20.53 7.81 -15.42
CA VAL A 265 19.37 7.93 -14.53
C VAL A 265 18.05 7.71 -15.29
N ALA A 266 17.87 8.40 -16.42
CA ALA A 266 16.69 8.24 -17.26
C ALA A 266 16.52 6.80 -17.77
N THR A 267 17.62 6.17 -18.20
CA THR A 267 17.64 4.78 -18.68
C THR A 267 17.27 3.80 -17.55
N ALA A 268 17.77 4.04 -16.32
CA ALA A 268 17.45 3.20 -15.16
C ALA A 268 15.95 3.22 -14.84
N PHE A 269 15.33 4.40 -14.83
CA PHE A 269 13.88 4.54 -14.62
C PHE A 269 13.07 3.90 -15.75
N ALA A 270 13.41 4.19 -17.01
CA ALA A 270 12.74 3.63 -18.17
C ALA A 270 12.76 2.09 -18.15
N LYS A 271 13.93 1.48 -17.90
CA LYS A 271 14.09 0.04 -17.80
C LYS A 271 13.30 -0.57 -16.63
N ALA A 272 13.35 0.07 -15.46
CA ALA A 272 12.69 -0.44 -14.27
C ALA A 272 11.16 -0.49 -14.39
N TYR A 273 10.59 0.49 -15.10
CA TYR A 273 9.14 0.65 -15.19
C TYR A 273 8.56 0.35 -16.57
N GLU A 274 9.35 -0.23 -17.46
CA GLU A 274 8.85 -0.79 -18.72
C GLU A 274 7.78 -1.85 -18.45
N GLY A 275 6.60 -1.69 -19.03
CA GLY A 275 5.47 -2.60 -18.82
C GLY A 275 4.84 -2.56 -17.41
N LYS A 276 5.13 -1.55 -16.60
CA LYS A 276 4.54 -1.34 -15.26
C LYS A 276 3.45 -0.26 -15.31
N PRO A 277 2.19 -0.61 -15.57
CA PRO A 277 1.15 0.36 -15.96
C PRO A 277 0.74 1.32 -14.84
N ALA A 278 1.04 0.99 -13.57
CA ALA A 278 0.72 1.85 -12.43
C ALA A 278 1.80 2.91 -12.12
N VAL A 279 2.94 2.92 -12.85
CA VAL A 279 3.97 3.95 -12.71
C VAL A 279 4.04 4.80 -13.96
N ARG A 280 4.03 6.13 -13.79
CA ARG A 280 4.16 7.08 -14.90
C ARG A 280 5.43 7.92 -14.71
N LEU A 281 6.33 7.86 -15.69
CA LEU A 281 7.54 8.66 -15.72
C LEU A 281 7.26 9.99 -16.40
N LEU A 282 7.59 11.11 -15.73
CA LEU A 282 7.40 12.47 -16.22
C LEU A 282 8.72 13.02 -16.74
N GLU A 283 8.89 13.05 -18.06
CA GLU A 283 10.17 13.44 -18.68
C GLU A 283 10.53 14.91 -18.49
N SER A 284 9.55 15.80 -18.48
CA SER A 284 9.80 17.25 -18.50
C SER A 284 9.38 18.00 -17.24
N THR A 285 8.52 17.39 -16.41
CA THR A 285 7.92 18.02 -15.23
C THR A 285 8.16 17.20 -13.98
N LEU A 286 7.96 17.80 -12.80
CA LEU A 286 7.94 17.07 -11.53
C LEU A 286 6.49 16.75 -11.14
N PRO A 287 6.25 15.63 -10.42
CA PRO A 287 4.94 15.23 -9.96
C PRO A 287 4.25 16.24 -9.04
N SER A 288 2.92 16.20 -9.04
CA SER A 288 2.10 16.88 -8.05
C SER A 288 1.03 15.92 -7.49
N ILE A 289 0.60 16.13 -6.26
CA ILE A 289 -0.47 15.34 -5.63
C ILE A 289 -1.77 15.42 -6.44
N GLN A 290 -2.11 16.60 -6.98
CA GLN A 290 -3.32 16.83 -7.75
C GLN A 290 -3.46 15.86 -8.94
N ASN A 291 -2.35 15.44 -9.55
CA ASN A 291 -2.36 14.59 -10.75
C ASN A 291 -2.57 13.09 -10.43
N VAL A 292 -2.38 12.70 -9.18
CA VAL A 292 -2.47 11.31 -8.71
C VAL A 292 -3.61 11.08 -7.72
N GLU A 293 -4.19 12.14 -7.17
CA GLU A 293 -5.32 12.03 -6.24
C GLU A 293 -6.48 11.28 -6.89
N ASN A 294 -7.05 10.31 -6.17
CA ASN A 294 -8.10 9.41 -6.63
C ASN A 294 -7.70 8.50 -7.81
N SER A 295 -6.42 8.27 -8.02
CA SER A 295 -5.90 7.37 -9.06
C SER A 295 -4.97 6.29 -8.49
N PRO A 296 -4.80 5.15 -9.20
CA PRO A 296 -3.90 4.08 -8.77
C PRO A 296 -2.44 4.34 -9.16
N PHE A 297 -2.11 5.50 -9.67
CA PHE A 297 -0.80 5.78 -10.26
C PHE A 297 0.22 6.29 -9.25
N CYS A 298 1.49 5.99 -9.55
CA CYS A 298 2.65 6.67 -8.99
C CYS A 298 3.31 7.48 -10.12
N ASP A 299 3.34 8.81 -9.98
CA ASP A 299 4.07 9.70 -10.87
C ASP A 299 5.49 9.89 -10.34
N ILE A 300 6.50 9.77 -11.22
CA ILE A 300 7.90 9.94 -10.87
C ILE A 300 8.55 10.91 -11.86
N GLY A 301 9.27 11.90 -11.33
CA GLY A 301 10.10 12.81 -12.11
C GLY A 301 11.40 13.13 -11.37
N TRP A 302 12.43 13.56 -12.08
CA TRP A 302 13.73 13.83 -11.48
C TRP A 302 14.44 15.03 -12.13
N LYS A 303 15.45 15.52 -11.41
CA LYS A 303 16.42 16.52 -11.91
C LYS A 303 17.82 16.13 -11.43
N VAL A 304 18.80 16.24 -12.29
CA VAL A 304 20.22 15.98 -12.00
C VAL A 304 21.01 17.28 -12.08
N GLN A 305 21.89 17.50 -11.10
CA GLN A 305 22.84 18.61 -11.12
C GLN A 305 24.17 18.15 -10.50
N GLY A 306 25.22 18.08 -11.32
CA GLY A 306 26.53 17.52 -10.90
C GLY A 306 26.37 16.08 -10.44
N GLU A 307 26.87 15.78 -9.25
CA GLU A 307 26.76 14.45 -8.64
C GLU A 307 25.47 14.30 -7.80
N HIS A 308 24.47 15.15 -7.94
CA HIS A 308 23.24 15.06 -7.15
C HIS A 308 22.02 14.82 -8.04
N VAL A 309 21.12 13.96 -7.56
CA VAL A 309 19.81 13.76 -8.16
C VAL A 309 18.73 14.00 -7.11
N ILE A 310 17.70 14.74 -7.51
CA ILE A 310 16.46 14.85 -6.75
C ILE A 310 15.39 14.09 -7.55
N VAL A 311 14.82 13.06 -6.93
CA VAL A 311 13.69 12.32 -7.48
C VAL A 311 12.45 12.70 -6.67
N VAL A 312 11.38 13.03 -7.36
CA VAL A 312 10.08 13.30 -6.74
C VAL A 312 9.12 12.20 -7.16
N SER A 313 8.41 11.62 -6.21
CA SER A 313 7.30 10.72 -6.47
C SER A 313 6.02 11.22 -5.81
N ALA A 314 4.89 11.05 -6.49
CA ALA A 314 3.57 11.37 -5.98
C ALA A 314 2.63 10.17 -6.12
N ILE A 315 1.85 9.90 -5.09
CA ILE A 315 0.83 8.86 -5.06
C ILE A 315 -0.42 9.35 -4.31
N ASP A 316 -1.55 8.70 -4.54
CA ASP A 316 -2.66 8.74 -3.60
C ASP A 316 -2.38 7.78 -2.44
N ASN A 317 -2.32 8.29 -1.20
CA ASN A 317 -1.95 7.51 -0.03
C ASN A 317 -2.96 6.41 0.36
N LEU A 318 -4.22 6.54 -0.06
CA LEU A 318 -5.26 5.54 0.19
C LEU A 318 -5.40 4.54 -0.96
N LEU A 319 -4.98 4.90 -2.18
CA LEU A 319 -5.02 4.05 -3.38
C LEU A 319 -3.67 3.39 -3.63
N LYS A 320 -2.79 3.99 -4.43
CA LYS A 320 -1.47 3.40 -4.70
C LYS A 320 -0.65 3.18 -3.44
N GLY A 321 -0.86 4.00 -2.41
CA GLY A 321 -0.26 3.82 -1.09
C GLY A 321 -0.88 2.71 -0.22
N ALA A 322 -2.02 2.11 -0.63
CA ALA A 322 -2.74 1.10 0.17
C ALA A 322 -3.67 0.23 -0.69
N SER A 323 -4.94 0.65 -0.89
CA SER A 323 -6.00 -0.22 -1.41
C SER A 323 -5.81 -0.62 -2.87
N SER A 324 -5.44 0.31 -3.77
CA SER A 324 -5.20 -0.07 -5.17
C SER A 324 -3.92 -0.89 -5.33
N GLN A 325 -2.91 -0.72 -4.48
CA GLN A 325 -1.75 -1.60 -4.45
C GLN A 325 -2.14 -3.01 -4.02
N ALA A 326 -2.98 -3.16 -2.99
CA ALA A 326 -3.49 -4.46 -2.57
C ALA A 326 -4.29 -5.15 -3.69
N MET A 327 -5.17 -4.41 -4.38
CA MET A 327 -5.92 -4.93 -5.53
C MET A 327 -5.01 -5.24 -6.72
N GLN A 328 -4.00 -4.43 -7.00
CA GLN A 328 -2.98 -4.72 -8.02
C GLN A 328 -2.23 -6.03 -7.70
N CYS A 329 -1.86 -6.25 -6.44
CA CYS A 329 -1.26 -7.51 -6.00
C CYS A 329 -2.22 -8.70 -6.21
N LEU A 330 -3.51 -8.54 -5.92
CA LEU A 330 -4.52 -9.55 -6.20
C LEU A 330 -4.60 -9.83 -7.71
N ASN A 331 -4.64 -8.81 -8.54
CA ASN A 331 -4.67 -8.95 -9.98
C ASN A 331 -3.45 -9.73 -10.51
N ILE A 332 -2.26 -9.41 -10.00
CA ILE A 332 -1.03 -10.13 -10.33
C ILE A 332 -1.11 -11.59 -9.85
N HIS A 333 -1.56 -11.84 -8.64
CA HIS A 333 -1.65 -13.18 -8.06
C HIS A 333 -2.53 -14.12 -8.91
N TYR A 334 -3.71 -13.63 -9.31
CA TYR A 334 -4.67 -14.40 -10.10
C TYR A 334 -4.47 -14.28 -11.62
N GLY A 335 -3.46 -13.54 -12.08
CA GLY A 335 -3.16 -13.38 -13.52
C GLY A 335 -4.14 -12.48 -14.26
N PHE A 336 -4.85 -11.60 -13.57
CA PHE A 336 -5.68 -10.56 -14.19
C PHE A 336 -4.82 -9.39 -14.69
N PRO A 337 -5.30 -8.55 -15.63
CA PRO A 337 -4.61 -7.31 -15.96
C PRO A 337 -4.44 -6.43 -14.72
N GLU A 338 -3.23 -5.91 -14.48
CA GLU A 338 -2.85 -5.26 -13.23
C GLU A 338 -3.78 -4.11 -12.80
N LEU A 339 -4.34 -3.36 -13.76
CA LEU A 339 -5.23 -2.22 -13.49
C LEU A 339 -6.73 -2.57 -13.49
N THR A 340 -7.10 -3.84 -13.50
CA THR A 340 -8.52 -4.26 -13.45
C THR A 340 -9.18 -3.69 -12.19
N ALA A 341 -10.31 -3.00 -12.37
CA ALA A 341 -11.08 -2.29 -11.35
C ALA A 341 -10.36 -1.13 -10.62
N LEU A 342 -9.20 -0.70 -11.14
CA LEU A 342 -8.43 0.42 -10.56
C LEU A 342 -8.67 1.74 -11.32
N ILE A 343 -9.08 1.66 -12.56
CA ILE A 343 -9.38 2.81 -13.45
C ILE A 343 -10.80 2.71 -14.00
#